data_5a736f32513ff44a3de10fc6e54d9437
#
_entry.id   5a736f32513ff44a3de10fc6e54d9437
#
_cell.length_a   1.000
_cell.length_b   1.000
_cell.length_c   1.000
_cell.angle_alpha   90.00
_cell.angle_beta   90.00
_cell.angle_gamma   90.00
#
_symmetry.space_group_name_H-M   'P 1'
#
loop_
_entity.id
_entity.type
_entity.pdbx_description
1 polymer ?
#
loop_
_entity_poly.entity_id
_entity_poly.type
_entity_poly.pdbx_seq_one_letter_code
_entity_poly.pdbx_strand_id
1 'polypeptide(L)'
;MLLLDCTLRDGGYVNNWEFGYDNIINIYERLVSAQIDIIEIGFIDERCTYDINRSMFPDTISVKRTFGGLDKGNSLIVGMIDYGTCSIEKIEYQKDSFLDGIRVIFKKEKMYDAIEFC
;
A
#
# COMPACT_ATOMS: atom_id res chain seq x y z
N MET A 1 6.67 -10.77 18.41
CA MET A 1 5.82 -11.17 17.26
C MET A 1 5.32 -9.87 16.63
N LEU A 2 5.41 -9.72 15.30
CA LEU A 2 4.87 -8.55 14.61
C LEU A 2 3.51 -8.89 14.01
N LEU A 3 2.55 -7.96 14.14
CA LEU A 3 1.21 -8.08 13.58
C LEU A 3 1.09 -7.20 12.33
N LEU A 4 0.69 -7.81 11.22
CA LEU A 4 0.39 -7.11 9.97
C LEU A 4 -1.12 -7.08 9.75
N ASP A 5 -1.69 -5.90 9.52
CA ASP A 5 -3.04 -5.72 9.01
C ASP A 5 -3.02 -5.42 7.51
N CYS A 6 -3.89 -6.08 6.77
CA CYS A 6 -4.05 -5.87 5.33
C CYS A 6 -5.49 -5.59 4.91
N THR A 7 -6.31 -5.07 5.82
CA THR A 7 -7.74 -4.80 5.58
C THR A 7 -7.94 -3.93 4.34
N LEU A 8 -7.19 -2.83 4.21
CA LEU A 8 -7.32 -1.91 3.08
C LEU A 8 -6.82 -2.50 1.76
N ARG A 9 -5.94 -3.50 1.79
CA ARG A 9 -5.47 -4.18 0.58
C ARG A 9 -6.33 -5.41 0.28
N ASP A 10 -6.40 -6.36 1.20
CA ASP A 10 -7.06 -7.66 0.99
C ASP A 10 -8.58 -7.54 0.99
N GLY A 11 -9.13 -6.73 1.88
CA GLY A 11 -10.55 -6.42 1.91
C GLY A 11 -11.08 -5.78 0.63
N GLY A 12 -10.22 -5.15 -0.14
CA GLY A 12 -10.56 -4.54 -1.43
C GLY A 12 -11.07 -5.50 -2.50
N TYR A 13 -10.75 -6.79 -2.42
CA TYR A 13 -11.29 -7.81 -3.34
C TYR A 13 -12.81 -7.95 -3.25
N VAL A 14 -13.42 -7.56 -2.14
CA VAL A 14 -14.88 -7.64 -1.93
C VAL A 14 -15.61 -6.45 -2.56
N ASN A 15 -15.00 -5.27 -2.56
CA ASN A 15 -15.64 -4.01 -2.95
C ASN A 15 -14.88 -3.25 -4.04
N ASN A 16 -14.00 -3.90 -4.79
CA ASN A 16 -13.15 -3.27 -5.80
C ASN A 16 -12.30 -2.11 -5.24
N TRP A 17 -11.83 -2.25 -3.98
CA TRP A 17 -11.08 -1.24 -3.21
C TRP A 17 -11.83 0.10 -3.00
N GLU A 18 -13.13 0.13 -3.28
CA GLU A 18 -13.98 1.29 -3.11
C GLU A 18 -14.50 1.40 -1.67
N PHE A 19 -13.62 1.76 -0.74
CA PHE A 19 -13.98 1.96 0.68
C PHE A 19 -14.63 3.32 0.94
N GLY A 20 -14.33 4.33 0.10
CA GLY A 20 -14.60 5.73 0.37
C GLY A 20 -13.50 6.38 1.22
N TYR A 21 -13.14 7.61 0.91
CA TYR A 21 -12.03 8.33 1.57
C TYR A 21 -12.15 8.36 3.09
N ASP A 22 -13.30 8.73 3.63
CA ASP A 22 -13.50 8.82 5.08
C ASP A 22 -13.29 7.46 5.77
N ASN A 23 -13.74 6.37 5.16
CA ASN A 23 -13.54 5.03 5.69
C ASN A 23 -12.07 4.59 5.61
N ILE A 24 -11.39 4.91 4.52
CA ILE A 24 -9.95 4.62 4.38
C ILE A 24 -9.17 5.29 5.51
N ILE A 25 -9.41 6.58 5.74
CA ILE A 25 -8.73 7.35 6.78
C ILE A 25 -9.11 6.83 8.19
N ASN A 26 -10.39 6.58 8.44
CA ASN A 26 -10.85 6.06 9.71
C ASN A 26 -10.24 4.68 10.04
N ILE A 27 -10.18 3.77 9.07
CA ILE A 27 -9.54 2.46 9.25
C ILE A 27 -8.06 2.64 9.56
N TYR A 28 -7.34 3.44 8.78
CA TYR A 28 -5.93 3.74 8.97
C TYR A 28 -5.65 4.29 10.38
N GLU A 29 -6.33 5.35 10.78
CA GLU A 29 -6.13 5.99 12.09
C GLU A 29 -6.43 5.06 13.26
N ARG A 30 -7.44 4.19 13.13
CA ARG A 30 -7.77 3.19 14.16
C ARG A 30 -6.69 2.11 14.27
N LEU A 31 -6.12 1.66 13.14
CA LEU A 31 -5.02 0.69 13.14
C LEU A 31 -3.76 1.28 13.77
N VAL A 32 -3.41 2.52 13.44
CA VAL A 32 -2.30 3.26 14.08
C VAL A 32 -2.54 3.40 15.59
N SER A 33 -3.74 3.82 15.99
CA SER A 33 -4.11 3.97 17.40
C SER A 33 -4.10 2.64 18.17
N ALA A 34 -4.42 1.54 17.50
CA ALA A 34 -4.33 0.18 18.05
C ALA A 34 -2.90 -0.36 18.11
N GLN A 35 -1.91 0.42 17.65
CA GLN A 35 -0.49 0.06 17.64
C GLN A 35 -0.20 -1.21 16.82
N ILE A 36 -0.87 -1.37 15.69
CA ILE A 36 -0.57 -2.43 14.73
C ILE A 36 0.83 -2.19 14.18
N ASP A 37 1.69 -3.21 14.22
CA ASP A 37 3.10 -3.08 13.84
C ASP A 37 3.30 -2.71 12.37
N ILE A 38 2.53 -3.36 11.47
CA ILE A 38 2.64 -3.16 10.02
C ILE A 38 1.23 -2.97 9.44
N ILE A 39 1.01 -1.90 8.71
CA ILE A 39 -0.27 -1.59 8.07
C ILE A 39 -0.07 -1.57 6.55
N GLU A 40 -0.71 -2.51 5.84
CA GLU A 40 -0.70 -2.58 4.38
C GLU A 40 -1.89 -1.79 3.82
N ILE A 41 -1.60 -0.62 3.27
CA ILE A 41 -2.61 0.41 2.96
C ILE A 41 -3.30 0.22 1.61
N GLY A 42 -2.86 -0.69 0.79
CA GLY A 42 -3.49 -0.97 -0.51
C GLY A 42 -2.56 -1.55 -1.56
N PHE A 43 -3.09 -1.66 -2.76
CA PHE A 43 -2.37 -2.08 -3.96
C PHE A 43 -1.70 -0.91 -4.66
N ILE A 44 -0.49 -1.14 -5.21
CA ILE A 44 0.17 -0.24 -6.15
C ILE A 44 0.18 -0.93 -7.52
N ASP A 45 -0.57 -0.36 -8.46
CA ASP A 45 -0.76 -0.90 -9.81
C ASP A 45 -0.84 0.27 -10.81
N GLU A 46 0.21 0.45 -11.63
CA GLU A 46 0.31 1.58 -12.56
C GLU A 46 -0.78 1.63 -13.63
N ARG A 47 -1.52 0.53 -13.80
CA ARG A 47 -2.64 0.45 -14.74
C ARG A 47 -3.91 1.10 -14.24
N CYS A 48 -4.01 1.37 -12.93
CA CYS A 48 -5.17 2.04 -12.36
C CYS A 48 -5.08 3.57 -12.50
N THR A 49 -6.24 4.22 -12.41
CA THR A 49 -6.32 5.69 -12.27
C THR A 49 -6.48 6.04 -10.79
N TYR A 50 -5.81 7.11 -10.34
CA TYR A 50 -5.95 7.57 -8.97
C TYR A 50 -7.39 7.99 -8.67
N ASP A 51 -7.93 7.43 -7.60
CA ASP A 51 -9.21 7.80 -7.02
C ASP A 51 -9.06 7.82 -5.49
N ILE A 52 -9.33 8.98 -4.87
CA ILE A 52 -9.18 9.16 -3.42
C ILE A 52 -10.10 8.23 -2.61
N ASN A 53 -11.18 7.73 -3.20
CA ASN A 53 -12.11 6.81 -2.55
C ASN A 53 -11.68 5.35 -2.62
N ARG A 54 -10.55 5.06 -3.28
CA ARG A 54 -10.05 3.70 -3.46
C ARG A 54 -8.68 3.50 -2.81
N SER A 55 -8.46 2.31 -2.25
CA SER A 55 -7.15 1.88 -1.72
C SER A 55 -6.30 1.17 -2.79
N MET A 56 -6.32 1.68 -4.03
CA MET A 56 -5.52 1.26 -5.16
C MET A 56 -4.86 2.47 -5.78
N PHE A 57 -3.53 2.44 -5.97
CA PHE A 57 -2.72 3.60 -6.29
C PHE A 57 -1.88 3.34 -7.54
N PRO A 58 -1.83 4.28 -8.52
CA PRO A 58 -0.98 4.13 -9.69
C PRO A 58 0.52 4.25 -9.40
N ASP A 59 0.88 4.89 -8.28
CA ASP A 59 2.26 5.17 -7.86
C ASP A 59 2.34 5.54 -6.38
N THR A 60 3.55 5.66 -5.82
CA THR A 60 3.75 6.06 -4.42
C THR A 60 3.44 7.54 -4.15
N ILE A 61 3.49 8.40 -5.18
CA ILE A 61 3.08 9.80 -5.06
C ILE A 61 1.59 9.89 -4.74
N SER A 62 0.79 9.07 -5.38
CA SER A 62 -0.66 8.99 -5.12
C SER A 62 -0.98 8.48 -3.71
N VAL A 63 -0.18 7.57 -3.16
CA VAL A 63 -0.24 7.17 -1.75
C VAL A 63 -0.04 8.39 -0.85
N LYS A 64 0.99 9.18 -1.13
CA LYS A 64 1.29 10.40 -0.37
C LYS A 64 0.17 11.45 -0.45
N ARG A 65 -0.54 11.53 -1.58
CA ARG A 65 -1.74 12.40 -1.70
C ARG A 65 -2.85 12.01 -0.74
N THR A 66 -3.04 10.72 -0.50
CA THR A 66 -4.10 10.20 0.37
C THR A 66 -3.70 10.24 1.85
N PHE A 67 -2.48 9.85 2.19
CA PHE A 67 -2.05 9.62 3.57
C PHE A 67 -0.99 10.58 4.09
N GLY A 68 -0.37 11.39 3.24
CA GLY A 68 0.89 12.11 3.52
C GLY A 68 0.86 13.12 4.67
N GLY A 69 -0.31 13.53 5.15
CA GLY A 69 -0.47 14.40 6.31
C GLY A 69 -0.81 13.66 7.61
N LEU A 70 -0.91 12.33 7.58
CA LEU A 70 -1.35 11.52 8.71
C LEU A 70 -0.17 11.02 9.55
N ASP A 71 -0.42 10.88 10.86
CA ASP A 71 0.53 10.27 11.77
C ASP A 71 0.61 8.76 11.53
N LYS A 72 1.81 8.22 11.60
CA LYS A 72 2.08 6.77 11.51
C LYS A 72 2.19 6.12 12.90
N GLY A 73 2.34 6.92 13.97
CA GLY A 73 2.70 6.42 15.28
C GLY A 73 3.98 5.57 15.22
N ASN A 74 3.93 4.37 15.74
CA ASN A 74 5.02 3.38 15.68
C ASN A 74 4.82 2.34 14.57
N SER A 75 3.80 2.49 13.73
CA SER A 75 3.49 1.53 12.66
C SER A 75 4.40 1.71 11.45
N LEU A 76 4.82 0.61 10.84
CA LEU A 76 5.40 0.61 9.50
C LEU A 76 4.29 0.57 8.46
N ILE A 77 4.32 1.52 7.54
CA ILE A 77 3.30 1.62 6.50
C ILE A 77 3.85 1.02 5.20
N VAL A 78 3.14 0.04 4.67
CA VAL A 78 3.56 -0.67 3.45
C VAL A 78 2.46 -0.69 2.40
N GLY A 79 2.86 -0.82 1.15
CA GLY A 79 1.98 -1.11 0.02
C GLY A 79 2.34 -2.44 -0.61
N MET A 80 1.44 -3.02 -1.41
CA MET A 80 1.69 -4.27 -2.12
C MET A 80 1.75 -4.04 -3.63
N ILE A 81 2.73 -4.69 -4.27
CA ILE A 81 2.86 -4.79 -5.73
C ILE A 81 2.77 -6.26 -6.11
N ASP A 82 1.97 -6.60 -7.13
CA ASP A 82 2.10 -7.87 -7.85
C ASP A 82 3.16 -7.66 -8.94
N TYR A 83 4.22 -8.48 -8.93
CA TYR A 83 5.32 -8.34 -9.87
C TYR A 83 4.82 -8.26 -11.33
N GLY A 84 5.23 -7.21 -12.02
CA GLY A 84 4.80 -6.89 -13.39
C GLY A 84 3.62 -5.93 -13.51
N THR A 85 3.02 -5.48 -12.40
CA THR A 85 1.91 -4.50 -12.42
C THR A 85 2.35 -3.06 -12.12
N CYS A 86 3.61 -2.87 -11.72
CA CYS A 86 4.17 -1.56 -11.42
C CYS A 86 5.65 -1.52 -11.77
N SER A 87 6.07 -0.54 -12.53
CA SER A 87 7.46 -0.31 -12.86
C SER A 87 8.18 0.44 -11.74
N ILE A 88 9.52 0.31 -11.68
CA ILE A 88 10.33 0.93 -10.63
C ILE A 88 10.25 2.46 -10.65
N GLU A 89 10.01 3.07 -11.81
CA GLU A 89 9.88 4.51 -11.98
C GLU A 89 8.63 5.10 -11.28
N LYS A 90 7.67 4.25 -10.92
CA LYS A 90 6.46 4.62 -10.16
C LYS A 90 6.67 4.62 -8.66
N ILE A 91 7.85 4.19 -8.22
CA ILE A 91 8.19 4.03 -6.81
C ILE A 91 9.22 5.09 -6.41
N GLU A 92 8.85 5.98 -5.50
CA GLU A 92 9.79 6.95 -4.91
C GLU A 92 10.82 6.22 -4.03
N TYR A 93 12.00 6.83 -3.87
CA TYR A 93 12.92 6.40 -2.82
C TYR A 93 12.24 6.44 -1.45
N GLN A 94 12.54 5.49 -0.57
CA GLN A 94 11.95 5.38 0.75
C GLN A 94 11.97 6.70 1.54
N LYS A 95 13.07 7.47 1.46
CA LYS A 95 13.23 8.76 2.15
C LYS A 95 12.24 9.83 1.70
N ASP A 96 11.69 9.72 0.48
CA ASP A 96 10.78 10.69 -0.13
C ASP A 96 9.33 10.19 -0.11
N SER A 97 9.13 8.88 0.09
CA SER A 97 7.85 8.21 0.09
C SER A 97 7.14 8.28 1.45
N PHE A 98 5.82 8.20 1.43
CA PHE A 98 5.04 7.93 2.64
C PHE A 98 5.20 6.48 3.12
N LEU A 99 5.48 5.55 2.21
CA LEU A 99 5.67 4.14 2.54
C LEU A 99 7.03 3.88 3.18
N ASP A 100 7.05 3.04 4.20
CA ASP A 100 8.27 2.55 4.84
C ASP A 100 8.82 1.30 4.14
N GLY A 101 7.96 0.62 3.36
CA GLY A 101 8.34 -0.56 2.59
C GLY A 101 7.30 -0.95 1.55
N ILE A 102 7.69 -1.89 0.70
CA ILE A 102 6.84 -2.47 -0.34
C ILE A 102 6.92 -3.97 -0.24
N ARG A 103 5.77 -4.62 -0.22
CA ARG A 103 5.67 -6.07 -0.31
C ARG A 103 5.42 -6.47 -1.75
N VAL A 104 6.33 -7.21 -2.33
CA VAL A 104 6.21 -7.72 -3.70
C VAL A 104 5.72 -9.16 -3.67
N ILE A 105 4.58 -9.42 -4.31
CA ILE A 105 4.10 -10.78 -4.55
C ILE A 105 4.42 -11.19 -5.99
N PHE A 106 4.59 -12.48 -6.22
CA PHE A 106 4.93 -13.01 -7.55
C PHE A 106 4.47 -14.46 -7.69
N LYS A 107 4.28 -14.88 -8.94
CA LYS A 107 4.06 -16.29 -9.27
C LYS A 107 5.40 -17.03 -9.22
N LYS A 108 5.36 -18.32 -8.84
CA LYS A 108 6.55 -19.16 -8.64
C LYS A 108 7.51 -19.12 -9.82
N GLU A 109 7.02 -19.12 -11.04
CA GLU A 109 7.81 -19.06 -12.28
C GLU A 109 8.50 -17.71 -12.53
N LYS A 110 8.10 -16.66 -11.78
CA LYS A 110 8.68 -15.31 -11.85
C LYS A 110 9.57 -14.97 -10.66
N MET A 111 9.92 -15.93 -9.84
CA MET A 111 10.62 -15.71 -8.57
C MET A 111 11.96 -14.98 -8.76
N TYR A 112 12.79 -15.40 -9.72
CA TYR A 112 14.10 -14.80 -9.92
C TYR A 112 14.00 -13.37 -10.44
N ASP A 113 13.12 -13.12 -11.40
CA ASP A 113 12.88 -11.78 -11.95
C ASP A 113 12.34 -10.84 -10.84
N ALA A 114 11.48 -11.33 -9.97
CA ALA A 114 10.92 -10.57 -8.86
C ALA A 114 11.97 -10.24 -7.78
N ILE A 115 12.91 -11.15 -7.53
CA ILE A 115 14.02 -10.91 -6.60
C ILE A 115 14.95 -9.81 -7.13
N GLU A 116 15.24 -9.83 -8.43
CA GLU A 116 16.04 -8.75 -9.08
C GLU A 116 15.34 -7.40 -9.06
N PHE A 117 14.01 -7.38 -9.11
CA PHE A 117 13.20 -6.17 -8.98
C PHE A 117 13.29 -5.55 -7.56
N CYS A 118 13.42 -6.36 -6.51
CA CYS A 118 13.52 -5.92 -5.11
C CYS A 118 14.90 -5.36 -4.78
#